data_7b1848b1e124fd65dc61064e160d9ee4
#
_entry.id   7b1848b1e124fd65dc61064e160d9ee4
#
_cell.length_a   1.000
_cell.length_b   1.000
_cell.length_c   1.000
_cell.angle_alpha   90.00
_cell.angle_beta   90.00
_cell.angle_gamma   90.00
#
_symmetry.space_group_name_H-M   'P 1'
#
loop_
_entity.id
_entity.type
_entity.pdbx_description
1 polymer ?
#
loop_
_entity_poly.entity_id
_entity_poly.type
_entity_poly.pdbx_seq_one_letter_code
_entity_poly.pdbx_strand_id
1 'polypeptide(L)'
;MTMTAPVVFSWSGGKDSAMALHALLKDPGFRVIALLTTVTEGYERVSMHGVPKELLRLQAESLGLRLEEVHIPPKCGNPLYEARMAEAVLGFRNRGVMHFAFGDIFLEDLRAYREQKLVEAGITALFPIWKVDTRELAARFLDDGFRARAVSIDPSKLPRSFAGRELDAAFFRDLPKDVDPCGENGEFHTFVFDGPIFRSAIPIQVGQIVERDSFVFCDLLPGPKGESPRSRQ
;
A
#
# COMPACT_ATOMS: atom_id res chain seq x y z
N MET A 1 -6.81 -23.80 -22.10
CA MET A 1 -6.00 -22.83 -21.35
C MET A 1 -6.98 -21.88 -20.65
N THR A 2 -7.09 -21.97 -19.35
CA THR A 2 -7.90 -21.03 -18.57
C THR A 2 -7.29 -19.64 -18.73
N MET A 3 -8.05 -18.71 -19.30
CA MET A 3 -7.58 -17.33 -19.47
C MET A 3 -7.53 -16.66 -18.07
N THR A 4 -6.35 -16.21 -17.64
CA THR A 4 -6.20 -15.46 -16.40
C THR A 4 -6.86 -14.09 -16.52
N ALA A 5 -7.71 -13.72 -15.56
CA ALA A 5 -8.41 -12.43 -15.56
C ALA A 5 -7.45 -11.27 -15.24
N PRO A 6 -7.45 -10.18 -16.02
CA PRO A 6 -6.63 -9.01 -15.71
C PRO A 6 -7.19 -8.27 -14.50
N VAL A 7 -6.28 -7.88 -13.59
CA VAL A 7 -6.60 -7.14 -12.35
C VAL A 7 -5.76 -5.89 -12.26
N VAL A 8 -6.37 -4.79 -11.85
CA VAL A 8 -5.67 -3.59 -11.37
C VAL A 8 -5.62 -3.63 -9.84
N PHE A 9 -4.46 -3.37 -9.27
CA PHE A 9 -4.28 -3.39 -7.83
C PHE A 9 -4.16 -1.96 -7.27
N SER A 10 -5.01 -1.61 -6.30
CA SER A 10 -4.93 -0.33 -5.57
C SER A 10 -3.73 -0.36 -4.64
N TRP A 11 -2.70 0.43 -4.97
CA TRP A 11 -1.38 0.36 -4.34
C TRP A 11 -1.13 1.55 -3.43
N SER A 12 -0.94 1.29 -2.14
CA SER A 12 -0.56 2.30 -1.16
C SER A 12 0.95 2.32 -0.85
N GLY A 13 1.68 1.27 -1.22
CA GLY A 13 3.09 1.06 -0.85
C GLY A 13 3.29 0.51 0.56
N GLY A 14 2.23 0.35 1.34
CA GLY A 14 2.24 -0.16 2.70
C GLY A 14 2.17 -1.69 2.80
N LYS A 15 2.30 -2.20 4.04
CA LYS A 15 2.37 -3.64 4.30
C LYS A 15 1.12 -4.40 3.86
N ASP A 16 -0.10 -3.85 4.08
CA ASP A 16 -1.34 -4.56 3.79
C ASP A 16 -1.54 -4.70 2.27
N SER A 17 -1.26 -3.63 1.51
CA SER A 17 -1.25 -3.74 0.05
C SER A 17 -0.18 -4.70 -0.46
N ALA A 18 1.01 -4.77 0.18
CA ALA A 18 2.05 -5.72 -0.20
C ALA A 18 1.65 -7.17 0.09
N MET A 19 1.04 -7.44 1.25
CA MET A 19 0.54 -8.76 1.63
C MET A 19 -0.63 -9.20 0.72
N ALA A 20 -1.55 -8.29 0.43
CA ALA A 20 -2.67 -8.57 -0.47
C ALA A 20 -2.20 -8.82 -1.91
N LEU A 21 -1.24 -8.04 -2.40
CA LEU A 21 -0.62 -8.28 -3.71
C LEU A 21 0.08 -9.65 -3.73
N HIS A 22 0.84 -9.99 -2.68
CA HIS A 22 1.49 -11.29 -2.56
C HIS A 22 0.51 -12.46 -2.61
N ALA A 23 -0.62 -12.34 -1.90
CA ALA A 23 -1.68 -13.35 -1.95
C ALA A 23 -2.29 -13.46 -3.35
N LEU A 24 -2.56 -12.33 -4.01
CA LEU A 24 -3.14 -12.30 -5.35
C LEU A 24 -2.20 -12.86 -6.43
N LEU A 25 -0.89 -12.61 -6.32
CA LEU A 25 0.11 -13.14 -7.26
C LEU A 25 0.24 -14.67 -7.20
N LYS A 26 -0.19 -15.29 -6.11
CA LYS A 26 -0.24 -16.77 -5.94
C LYS A 26 -1.52 -17.38 -6.53
N ASP A 27 -2.53 -16.57 -6.86
CA ASP A 27 -3.79 -17.06 -7.45
C ASP A 27 -3.67 -17.17 -8.96
N PRO A 28 -3.70 -18.40 -9.53
CA PRO A 28 -3.56 -18.62 -10.97
C PRO A 28 -4.74 -18.12 -11.80
N GLY A 29 -5.86 -17.75 -11.17
CA GLY A 29 -7.03 -17.19 -11.84
C GLY A 29 -6.85 -15.73 -12.27
N PHE A 30 -5.88 -15.03 -11.68
CA PHE A 30 -5.69 -13.60 -11.87
C PHE A 30 -4.29 -13.23 -12.38
N ARG A 31 -4.22 -12.13 -13.11
CA ARG A 31 -2.97 -11.52 -13.55
C ARG A 31 -3.00 -10.01 -13.25
N VAL A 32 -2.19 -9.57 -12.32
CA VAL A 32 -2.03 -8.14 -12.03
C VAL A 32 -1.33 -7.47 -13.22
N ILE A 33 -1.96 -6.45 -13.80
CA ILE A 33 -1.48 -5.76 -15.00
C ILE A 33 -1.01 -4.34 -14.71
N ALA A 34 -1.49 -3.74 -13.63
CA ALA A 34 -1.10 -2.40 -13.20
C ALA A 34 -1.35 -2.20 -11.70
N LEU A 35 -0.60 -1.27 -11.14
CA LEU A 35 -0.84 -0.66 -9.84
C LEU A 35 -1.51 0.68 -10.06
N LEU A 36 -2.51 1.03 -9.23
CA LEU A 36 -3.17 2.33 -9.23
C LEU A 36 -2.97 3.00 -7.89
N THR A 37 -2.49 4.23 -7.88
CA THR A 37 -2.29 5.02 -6.65
C THR A 37 -2.80 6.44 -6.80
N THR A 38 -3.14 7.11 -5.69
CA THR A 38 -3.49 8.52 -5.65
C THR A 38 -2.30 9.36 -5.19
N VAL A 39 -2.02 10.43 -5.91
CA VAL A 39 -0.91 11.36 -5.64
C VAL A 39 -1.49 12.77 -5.44
N THR A 40 -1.09 13.44 -4.36
CA THR A 40 -1.50 14.82 -4.12
C THR A 40 -0.61 15.77 -4.92
N GLU A 41 -1.25 16.56 -5.80
CA GLU A 41 -0.60 17.58 -6.61
C GLU A 41 0.16 18.60 -5.74
N GLY A 42 1.31 19.06 -6.22
CA GLY A 42 2.13 20.07 -5.54
C GLY A 42 2.96 19.56 -4.36
N TYR A 43 2.61 18.45 -3.76
CA TYR A 43 3.42 17.84 -2.68
C TYR A 43 4.32 16.70 -3.16
N GLU A 44 4.09 16.19 -4.39
CA GLU A 44 4.84 15.04 -4.96
C GLU A 44 4.88 13.84 -3.99
N ARG A 45 3.83 13.67 -3.16
CA ARG A 45 3.70 12.66 -2.12
C ARG A 45 2.39 11.90 -2.26
N VAL A 46 2.42 10.65 -1.83
CA VAL A 46 1.24 9.79 -1.75
C VAL A 46 0.28 10.33 -0.71
N SER A 47 -0.99 10.41 -1.07
CA SER A 47 -2.05 10.81 -0.15
C SER A 47 -2.05 9.89 1.08
N MET A 48 -2.20 10.48 2.27
CA MET A 48 -2.24 9.84 3.60
C MET A 48 -0.91 9.28 4.13
N HIS A 49 -0.06 8.66 3.31
CA HIS A 49 1.21 8.07 3.79
C HIS A 49 2.37 9.07 3.83
N GLY A 50 2.26 10.21 3.15
CA GLY A 50 3.31 11.22 3.10
C GLY A 50 4.61 10.77 2.41
N VAL A 51 4.64 9.58 1.81
CA VAL A 51 5.79 9.02 1.12
C VAL A 51 5.98 9.71 -0.23
N PRO A 52 7.23 10.07 -0.63
CA PRO A 52 7.51 10.60 -1.97
C PRO A 52 7.05 9.64 -3.07
N LYS A 53 6.39 10.16 -4.10
CA LYS A 53 5.92 9.37 -5.25
C LYS A 53 7.04 8.59 -5.94
N GLU A 54 8.27 9.12 -5.89
CA GLU A 54 9.45 8.45 -6.44
C GLU A 54 9.68 7.09 -5.81
N LEU A 55 9.48 6.95 -4.49
CA LEU A 55 9.61 5.66 -3.81
C LEU A 55 8.54 4.65 -4.26
N LEU A 56 7.30 5.10 -4.56
CA LEU A 56 6.29 4.22 -5.14
C LEU A 56 6.65 3.79 -6.57
N ARG A 57 7.24 4.68 -7.35
CA ARG A 57 7.74 4.33 -8.68
C ARG A 57 8.85 3.29 -8.61
N LEU A 58 9.77 3.43 -7.66
CA LEU A 58 10.81 2.42 -7.41
C LEU A 58 10.22 1.07 -6.96
N GLN A 59 9.16 1.07 -6.13
CA GLN A 59 8.42 -0.16 -5.81
C GLN A 59 7.83 -0.80 -7.07
N ALA A 60 7.12 -0.03 -7.89
CA ALA A 60 6.48 -0.52 -9.11
C ALA A 60 7.51 -1.08 -10.11
N GLU A 61 8.65 -0.42 -10.26
CA GLU A 61 9.78 -0.88 -11.07
C GLU A 61 10.32 -2.22 -10.55
N SER A 62 10.55 -2.31 -9.23
CA SER A 62 11.02 -3.54 -8.60
C SER A 62 10.00 -4.69 -8.69
N LEU A 63 8.70 -4.39 -8.62
CA LEU A 63 7.62 -5.35 -8.86
C LEU A 63 7.51 -5.76 -10.33
N GLY A 64 8.06 -4.98 -11.25
CA GLY A 64 7.88 -5.16 -12.69
C GLY A 64 6.46 -4.87 -13.17
N LEU A 65 5.74 -4.01 -12.46
CA LEU A 65 4.37 -3.61 -12.75
C LEU A 65 4.31 -2.12 -13.13
N ARG A 66 3.38 -1.80 -14.04
CA ARG A 66 3.11 -0.40 -14.39
C ARG A 66 2.40 0.30 -13.24
N LEU A 67 2.84 1.50 -12.86
CA LEU A 67 2.16 2.38 -11.92
C LEU A 67 1.36 3.42 -12.69
N GLU A 68 0.07 3.51 -12.43
CA GLU A 68 -0.81 4.59 -12.88
C GLU A 68 -1.16 5.49 -11.70
N GLU A 69 -0.99 6.79 -11.88
CA GLU A 69 -1.18 7.79 -10.84
C GLU A 69 -2.48 8.56 -11.10
N VAL A 70 -3.36 8.62 -10.09
CA VAL A 70 -4.52 9.51 -10.07
C VAL A 70 -4.14 10.76 -9.31
N HIS A 71 -4.06 11.87 -10.01
CA HIS A 71 -3.67 13.14 -9.41
C HIS A 71 -4.88 13.83 -8.78
N ILE A 72 -4.76 14.20 -7.51
CA ILE A 72 -5.78 14.92 -6.74
C ILE A 72 -5.19 16.19 -6.14
N PRO A 73 -5.94 17.32 -6.11
CA PRO A 73 -5.45 18.54 -5.49
C PRO A 73 -5.29 18.39 -3.98
N PRO A 74 -4.49 19.25 -3.32
CA PRO A 74 -4.42 19.31 -1.87
C PRO A 74 -5.80 19.57 -1.26
N LYS A 75 -6.11 18.92 -0.13
CA LYS A 75 -7.41 19.01 0.55
C LYS A 75 -8.58 18.66 -0.40
N CYS A 76 -8.38 17.68 -1.27
CA CYS A 76 -9.40 17.20 -2.19
C CYS A 76 -10.65 16.74 -1.43
N GLY A 77 -11.79 17.37 -1.74
CA GLY A 77 -13.08 16.91 -1.22
C GLY A 77 -13.53 15.61 -1.89
N ASN A 78 -14.37 14.84 -1.20
CA ASN A 78 -14.86 13.55 -1.68
C ASN A 78 -15.43 13.57 -3.11
N PRO A 79 -16.26 14.55 -3.54
CA PRO A 79 -16.81 14.54 -4.90
C PRO A 79 -15.75 14.56 -6.01
N LEU A 80 -14.71 15.39 -5.84
CA LEU A 80 -13.62 15.46 -6.83
C LEU A 80 -12.73 14.21 -6.80
N TYR A 81 -12.43 13.68 -5.60
CA TYR A 81 -11.73 12.41 -5.45
C TYR A 81 -12.49 11.29 -6.18
N GLU A 82 -13.79 11.16 -5.96
CA GLU A 82 -14.64 10.17 -6.60
C GLU A 82 -14.68 10.33 -8.12
N ALA A 83 -14.79 11.55 -8.63
CA ALA A 83 -14.77 11.81 -10.06
C ALA A 83 -13.44 11.38 -10.72
N ARG A 84 -12.30 11.71 -10.10
CA ARG A 84 -10.98 11.30 -10.60
C ARG A 84 -10.79 9.79 -10.57
N MET A 85 -11.24 9.14 -9.48
CA MET A 85 -11.18 7.68 -9.38
C MET A 85 -12.10 7.00 -10.40
N ALA A 86 -13.32 7.49 -10.59
CA ALA A 86 -14.25 6.97 -11.58
C ALA A 86 -13.70 7.08 -13.01
N GLU A 87 -13.05 8.19 -13.36
CA GLU A 87 -12.38 8.38 -14.66
C GLU A 87 -11.29 7.30 -14.88
N ALA A 88 -10.42 7.07 -13.87
CA ALA A 88 -9.38 6.05 -13.94
C ALA A 88 -9.97 4.64 -14.06
N VAL A 89 -10.98 4.33 -13.27
CA VAL A 89 -11.69 3.03 -13.29
C VAL A 89 -12.33 2.77 -14.65
N LEU A 90 -13.03 3.76 -15.22
CA LEU A 90 -13.61 3.66 -16.57
C LEU A 90 -12.54 3.49 -17.64
N GLY A 91 -11.40 4.16 -17.52
CA GLY A 91 -10.25 3.98 -18.41
C GLY A 91 -9.74 2.53 -18.42
N PHE A 92 -9.67 1.88 -17.26
CA PHE A 92 -9.33 0.46 -17.16
C PHE A 92 -10.43 -0.44 -17.70
N ARG A 93 -11.69 -0.14 -17.37
CA ARG A 93 -12.86 -0.88 -17.88
C ARG A 93 -12.88 -0.93 -19.41
N ASN A 94 -12.61 0.22 -20.06
CA ASN A 94 -12.56 0.31 -21.53
C ASN A 94 -11.38 -0.47 -22.14
N ARG A 95 -10.35 -0.80 -21.34
CA ARG A 95 -9.24 -1.70 -21.72
C ARG A 95 -9.53 -3.17 -21.39
N GLY A 96 -10.77 -3.51 -21.00
CA GLY A 96 -11.20 -4.88 -20.72
C GLY A 96 -10.87 -5.38 -19.30
N VAL A 97 -10.52 -4.50 -18.38
CA VAL A 97 -10.29 -4.88 -16.96
C VAL A 97 -11.62 -4.94 -16.24
N MET A 98 -11.89 -6.07 -15.60
CA MET A 98 -13.12 -6.34 -14.88
C MET A 98 -12.91 -6.53 -13.38
N HIS A 99 -11.68 -6.43 -12.89
CA HIS A 99 -11.34 -6.67 -11.49
C HIS A 99 -10.39 -5.61 -10.96
N PHE A 100 -10.69 -5.13 -9.74
CA PHE A 100 -9.81 -4.28 -8.95
C PHE A 100 -9.57 -4.95 -7.60
N ALA A 101 -8.33 -4.97 -7.14
CA ALA A 101 -7.97 -5.56 -5.86
C ALA A 101 -7.47 -4.51 -4.87
N PHE A 102 -7.74 -4.74 -3.58
CA PHE A 102 -7.44 -3.85 -2.46
C PHE A 102 -6.81 -4.63 -1.32
N GLY A 103 -6.07 -3.90 -0.48
CA GLY A 103 -5.42 -4.43 0.71
C GLY A 103 -6.21 -4.25 2.01
N ASP A 104 -7.53 -4.02 1.94
CA ASP A 104 -8.37 -3.84 3.13
C ASP A 104 -8.53 -5.17 3.87
N ILE A 105 -8.53 -5.13 5.23
CA ILE A 105 -8.53 -6.33 6.07
C ILE A 105 -9.92 -6.58 6.69
N PHE A 106 -10.51 -5.58 7.39
CA PHE A 106 -11.78 -5.79 8.09
C PHE A 106 -12.72 -4.58 8.15
N LEU A 107 -12.38 -3.43 7.58
CA LEU A 107 -13.23 -2.22 7.59
C LEU A 107 -14.41 -2.39 6.63
N GLU A 108 -15.55 -2.86 7.16
CA GLU A 108 -16.72 -3.23 6.36
C GLU A 108 -17.33 -2.04 5.58
N ASP A 109 -17.39 -0.86 6.21
CA ASP A 109 -17.92 0.35 5.56
C ASP A 109 -17.05 0.77 4.35
N LEU A 110 -15.72 0.67 4.50
CA LEU A 110 -14.79 0.98 3.42
C LEU A 110 -14.91 -0.04 2.27
N ARG A 111 -15.04 -1.31 2.59
CA ARG A 111 -15.28 -2.36 1.61
C ARG A 111 -16.59 -2.14 0.86
N ALA A 112 -17.70 -1.91 1.57
CA ALA A 112 -18.99 -1.64 0.97
C ALA A 112 -18.96 -0.43 0.04
N TYR A 113 -18.28 0.65 0.46
CA TYR A 113 -18.06 1.83 -0.38
C TYR A 113 -17.31 1.49 -1.68
N ARG A 114 -16.20 0.72 -1.59
CA ARG A 114 -15.43 0.33 -2.77
C ARG A 114 -16.24 -0.56 -3.71
N GLU A 115 -16.94 -1.55 -3.18
CA GLU A 115 -17.81 -2.46 -3.95
C GLU A 115 -18.90 -1.67 -4.68
N GLN A 116 -19.57 -0.75 -3.98
CA GLN A 116 -20.61 0.10 -4.60
C GLN A 116 -20.06 0.93 -5.77
N LYS A 117 -18.93 1.62 -5.58
CA LYS A 117 -18.32 2.45 -6.63
C LYS A 117 -17.86 1.66 -7.85
N LEU A 118 -17.37 0.46 -7.65
CA LEU A 118 -16.90 -0.40 -8.76
C LEU A 118 -18.06 -1.08 -9.50
N VAL A 119 -19.11 -1.48 -8.79
CA VAL A 119 -20.32 -2.07 -9.40
C VAL A 119 -20.96 -1.11 -10.40
N GLU A 120 -20.98 0.19 -10.13
CA GLU A 120 -21.48 1.22 -11.08
C GLU A 120 -20.71 1.18 -12.42
N ALA A 121 -19.43 0.81 -12.40
CA ALA A 121 -18.61 0.62 -13.60
C ALA A 121 -18.64 -0.81 -14.16
N GLY A 122 -19.41 -1.72 -13.56
CA GLY A 122 -19.42 -3.14 -13.92
C GLY A 122 -18.11 -3.87 -13.62
N ILE A 123 -17.41 -3.47 -12.55
CA ILE A 123 -16.15 -4.03 -12.12
C ILE A 123 -16.34 -4.74 -10.77
N THR A 124 -15.65 -5.86 -10.58
CA THR A 124 -15.65 -6.64 -9.34
C THR A 124 -14.48 -6.25 -8.46
N ALA A 125 -14.75 -5.96 -7.18
CA ALA A 125 -13.73 -5.74 -6.16
C ALA A 125 -13.20 -7.07 -5.63
N LEU A 126 -11.89 -7.16 -5.41
CA LEU A 126 -11.21 -8.31 -4.80
C LEU A 126 -10.49 -7.84 -3.52
N PHE A 127 -10.58 -8.65 -2.47
CA PHE A 127 -9.97 -8.37 -1.16
C PHE A 127 -9.17 -9.60 -0.70
N PRO A 128 -7.93 -9.80 -1.19
CA PRO A 128 -7.19 -11.05 -1.02
C PRO A 128 -6.86 -11.44 0.43
N ILE A 129 -6.86 -10.46 1.35
CA ILE A 129 -6.59 -10.66 2.78
C ILE A 129 -7.77 -10.32 3.69
N TRP A 130 -8.99 -10.32 3.11
CA TRP A 130 -10.20 -9.96 3.85
C TRP A 130 -10.48 -10.91 5.02
N LYS A 131 -10.70 -10.34 6.21
CA LYS A 131 -10.99 -11.05 7.48
C LYS A 131 -9.90 -12.04 7.91
N VAL A 132 -8.68 -11.91 7.41
CA VAL A 132 -7.54 -12.59 8.00
C VAL A 132 -7.20 -11.90 9.32
N ASP A 133 -6.91 -12.68 10.36
CA ASP A 133 -6.52 -12.15 11.67
C ASP A 133 -5.26 -11.27 11.54
N THR A 134 -5.28 -10.07 12.12
CA THR A 134 -4.19 -9.08 11.95
C THR A 134 -2.89 -9.50 12.63
N ARG A 135 -2.94 -10.32 13.70
CA ARG A 135 -1.74 -10.90 14.31
C ARG A 135 -1.13 -11.97 13.42
N GLU A 136 -1.99 -12.76 12.76
CA GLU A 136 -1.54 -13.74 11.77
C GLU A 136 -0.90 -13.03 10.57
N LEU A 137 -1.51 -11.95 10.07
CA LEU A 137 -0.92 -11.15 8.98
C LEU A 137 0.43 -10.55 9.38
N ALA A 138 0.56 -10.02 10.60
CA ALA A 138 1.81 -9.48 11.10
C ALA A 138 2.90 -10.55 11.22
N ALA A 139 2.55 -11.76 11.69
CA ALA A 139 3.48 -12.89 11.75
C ALA A 139 3.91 -13.32 10.34
N ARG A 140 2.95 -13.53 9.43
CA ARG A 140 3.23 -13.88 8.03
C ARG A 140 4.08 -12.83 7.32
N PHE A 141 3.89 -11.53 7.62
CA PHE A 141 4.71 -10.45 7.06
C PHE A 141 6.19 -10.66 7.36
N LEU A 142 6.53 -11.03 8.60
CA LEU A 142 7.90 -11.33 9.02
C LEU A 142 8.40 -12.66 8.42
N ASP A 143 7.60 -13.71 8.50
CA ASP A 143 7.95 -15.06 8.06
C ASP A 143 8.18 -15.13 6.54
N ASP A 144 7.39 -14.39 5.75
CA ASP A 144 7.55 -14.27 4.30
C ASP A 144 8.77 -13.39 3.92
N GLY A 145 9.42 -12.75 4.89
CA GLY A 145 10.62 -11.93 4.68
C GLY A 145 10.36 -10.53 4.14
N PHE A 146 9.16 -9.99 4.35
CA PHE A 146 8.89 -8.59 4.05
C PHE A 146 9.59 -7.67 5.04
N ARG A 147 9.96 -6.48 4.56
CA ARG A 147 10.55 -5.42 5.37
C ARG A 147 9.84 -4.09 5.10
N ALA A 148 9.46 -3.40 6.16
CA ALA A 148 8.80 -2.09 6.07
C ALA A 148 9.26 -1.16 7.19
N ARG A 149 8.98 0.14 7.02
CA ARG A 149 9.12 1.14 8.07
C ARG A 149 7.80 1.81 8.37
N ALA A 150 7.57 2.13 9.64
CA ALA A 150 6.47 3.00 10.06
C ALA A 150 6.76 4.43 9.60
N VAL A 151 5.94 4.95 8.67
CA VAL A 151 6.14 6.27 8.06
C VAL A 151 5.22 7.34 8.63
N SER A 152 4.13 6.93 9.25
CA SER A 152 3.21 7.80 9.97
C SER A 152 2.66 7.07 11.18
N ILE A 153 2.53 7.77 12.29
CA ILE A 153 1.90 7.25 13.51
C ILE A 153 0.94 8.29 14.11
N ASP A 154 -0.10 7.78 14.74
CA ASP A 154 -0.98 8.56 15.60
C ASP A 154 -0.34 8.64 17.00
N PRO A 155 0.14 9.83 17.46
CA PRO A 155 0.81 9.97 18.75
C PRO A 155 -0.14 9.79 19.94
N SER A 156 -1.45 9.77 19.74
CA SER A 156 -2.43 9.45 20.76
C SER A 156 -2.49 7.95 21.08
N LYS A 157 -2.03 7.11 20.13
CA LYS A 157 -2.06 5.64 20.20
C LYS A 157 -0.68 5.03 20.35
N LEU A 158 0.33 5.62 19.71
CA LEU A 158 1.70 5.12 19.70
C LEU A 158 2.72 6.18 20.14
N PRO A 159 3.73 5.82 20.96
CA PRO A 159 4.84 6.69 21.26
C PRO A 159 5.56 7.18 20.00
N ARG A 160 6.00 8.45 20.00
CA ARG A 160 6.75 9.06 18.88
C ARG A 160 7.95 8.21 18.40
N SER A 161 8.55 7.43 19.30
CA SER A 161 9.67 6.54 18.99
C SER A 161 9.36 5.42 18.01
N PHE A 162 8.08 5.16 17.71
CA PHE A 162 7.69 4.20 16.68
C PHE A 162 7.84 4.74 15.26
N ALA A 163 7.81 6.07 15.08
CA ALA A 163 8.03 6.66 13.76
C ALA A 163 9.43 6.34 13.24
N GLY A 164 9.52 5.83 12.01
CA GLY A 164 10.76 5.43 11.35
C GLY A 164 11.30 4.06 11.76
N ARG A 165 10.72 3.39 12.77
CA ARG A 165 11.14 2.01 13.11
C ARG A 165 10.85 1.05 11.96
N GLU A 166 11.72 0.07 11.84
CA GLU A 166 11.46 -1.11 10.98
C GLU A 166 10.43 -2.01 11.67
N LEU A 167 9.54 -2.61 10.88
CA LEU A 167 8.57 -3.60 11.35
C LEU A 167 9.24 -4.95 11.53
N ASP A 168 9.96 -5.10 12.61
CA ASP A 168 10.61 -6.33 13.03
C ASP A 168 9.90 -6.98 14.25
N ALA A 169 10.39 -8.10 14.73
CA ALA A 169 9.82 -8.78 15.90
C ALA A 169 9.82 -7.87 17.15
N ALA A 170 10.76 -6.95 17.28
CA ALA A 170 10.81 -6.00 18.38
C ALA A 170 9.71 -4.94 18.24
N PHE A 171 9.44 -4.46 17.03
CA PHE A 171 8.34 -3.54 16.75
C PHE A 171 7.01 -4.11 17.22
N PHE A 172 6.67 -5.34 16.77
CA PHE A 172 5.40 -5.98 17.12
C PHE A 172 5.28 -6.36 18.59
N ARG A 173 6.37 -6.77 19.23
CA ARG A 173 6.41 -7.04 20.66
C ARG A 173 6.17 -5.79 21.52
N ASP A 174 6.69 -4.64 21.06
CA ASP A 174 6.64 -3.37 21.79
C ASP A 174 5.32 -2.60 21.55
N LEU A 175 4.45 -3.07 20.64
CA LEU A 175 3.14 -2.45 20.41
C LEU A 175 2.30 -2.48 21.68
N PRO A 176 1.60 -1.38 22.03
CA PRO A 176 0.57 -1.40 23.04
C PRO A 176 -0.51 -2.45 22.76
N LYS A 177 -1.08 -3.03 23.79
CA LYS A 177 -2.04 -4.16 23.66
C LYS A 177 -3.34 -3.80 22.93
N ASP A 178 -3.70 -2.53 22.94
CA ASP A 178 -4.89 -1.94 22.34
C ASP A 178 -4.66 -1.42 20.91
N VAL A 179 -3.43 -1.54 20.40
CA VAL A 179 -3.06 -1.17 19.03
C VAL A 179 -3.18 -2.40 18.12
N ASP A 180 -3.86 -2.22 17.00
CA ASP A 180 -3.93 -3.26 15.99
C ASP A 180 -2.56 -3.51 15.33
N PRO A 181 -2.08 -4.77 15.26
CA PRO A 181 -0.77 -5.07 14.68
C PRO A 181 -0.64 -4.66 13.22
N CYS A 182 -1.76 -4.52 12.51
CA CYS A 182 -1.79 -4.01 11.15
C CYS A 182 -1.99 -2.49 11.07
N GLY A 183 -2.31 -1.81 12.17
CA GLY A 183 -2.60 -0.38 12.15
C GLY A 183 -3.88 -0.03 11.39
N GLU A 184 -4.84 -0.98 11.32
CA GLU A 184 -6.03 -0.86 10.49
C GLU A 184 -7.01 0.22 11.00
N ASN A 185 -6.93 0.58 12.29
CA ASN A 185 -7.71 1.68 12.87
C ASN A 185 -6.97 3.04 12.77
N GLY A 186 -5.99 3.16 11.88
CA GLY A 186 -5.24 4.39 11.64
C GLY A 186 -4.13 4.68 12.65
N GLU A 187 -3.70 3.65 13.41
CA GLU A 187 -2.65 3.83 14.42
C GLU A 187 -1.29 4.16 13.80
N PHE A 188 -0.98 3.55 12.66
CA PHE A 188 0.24 3.81 11.91
C PHE A 188 0.12 3.40 10.44
N HIS A 189 0.91 4.05 9.59
CA HIS A 189 1.09 3.68 8.20
C HIS A 189 2.53 3.27 7.93
N THR A 190 2.72 2.47 6.89
CA THR A 190 3.99 1.83 6.60
C THR A 190 4.42 2.01 5.15
N PHE A 191 5.71 1.86 4.89
CA PHE A 191 6.28 1.74 3.55
C PHE A 191 7.12 0.47 3.48
N VAL A 192 6.75 -0.43 2.56
CA VAL A 192 7.47 -1.68 2.32
C VAL A 192 8.63 -1.43 1.37
N PHE A 193 9.84 -1.79 1.77
CA PHE A 193 11.04 -1.56 0.97
C PHE A 193 11.76 -2.84 0.53
N ASP A 194 11.35 -4.03 1.03
CA ASP A 194 11.86 -5.33 0.59
C ASP A 194 10.83 -6.43 0.85
N GLY A 195 10.94 -7.55 0.16
CA GLY A 195 10.10 -8.72 0.35
C GLY A 195 10.04 -9.62 -0.88
N PRO A 196 9.34 -10.76 -0.81
CA PRO A 196 9.37 -11.80 -1.83
C PRO A 196 8.76 -11.40 -3.18
N ILE A 197 7.95 -10.33 -3.22
CA ILE A 197 7.32 -9.83 -4.45
C ILE A 197 8.22 -8.87 -5.23
N PHE A 198 9.29 -8.35 -4.61
CA PHE A 198 10.22 -7.41 -5.22
C PHE A 198 11.41 -8.13 -5.86
N ARG A 199 11.81 -7.67 -7.03
CA ARG A 199 13.04 -8.16 -7.71
C ARG A 199 14.30 -7.72 -6.98
N SER A 200 14.25 -6.54 -6.35
CA SER A 200 15.32 -5.97 -5.53
C SER A 200 14.74 -5.07 -4.45
N ALA A 201 15.43 -4.95 -3.33
CA ALA A 201 15.06 -4.01 -2.29
C ALA A 201 15.06 -2.56 -2.82
N ILE A 202 14.11 -1.77 -2.35
CA ILE A 202 14.03 -0.34 -2.65
C ILE A 202 15.02 0.39 -1.73
N PRO A 203 16.01 1.11 -2.29
CA PRO A 203 16.96 1.85 -1.47
C PRO A 203 16.25 3.04 -0.81
N ILE A 204 16.24 3.06 0.52
CA ILE A 204 15.63 4.13 1.32
C ILE A 204 16.61 4.68 2.33
N GLN A 205 16.45 5.96 2.65
CA GLN A 205 17.10 6.62 3.79
C GLN A 205 16.00 7.18 4.69
N VAL A 206 16.20 6.99 6.00
CA VAL A 206 15.35 7.62 7.02
C VAL A 206 15.73 9.09 7.12
N GLY A 207 14.78 9.97 6.87
CA GLY A 207 14.93 11.41 6.97
C GLY A 207 14.48 11.94 8.32
N GLN A 208 13.91 13.14 8.32
CA GLN A 208 13.46 13.80 9.53
C GLN A 208 12.15 13.21 10.05
N ILE A 209 12.00 13.24 11.38
CA ILE A 209 10.73 12.95 12.06
C ILE A 209 10.07 14.29 12.39
N VAL A 210 8.91 14.53 11.75
CA VAL A 210 8.15 15.77 11.84
C VAL A 210 6.72 15.52 12.30
N GLU A 211 6.14 16.49 13.00
CA GLU A 211 4.74 16.45 13.40
C GLU A 211 3.92 17.38 12.50
N ARG A 212 2.83 16.86 11.94
CA ARG A 212 1.89 17.61 11.07
C ARG A 212 0.48 17.06 11.27
N ASP A 213 -0.51 17.94 11.31
CA ASP A 213 -1.93 17.57 11.35
C ASP A 213 -2.26 16.48 12.38
N SER A 214 -1.68 16.57 13.57
CA SER A 214 -1.84 15.62 14.70
C SER A 214 -1.21 14.23 14.47
N PHE A 215 -0.42 14.04 13.43
CA PHE A 215 0.36 12.82 13.17
C PHE A 215 1.86 13.09 13.23
N VAL A 216 2.61 12.05 13.57
CA VAL A 216 4.08 12.07 13.49
C VAL A 216 4.50 11.31 12.25
N PHE A 217 5.17 12.00 11.35
CA PHE A 217 5.68 11.42 10.09
C PHE A 217 7.20 11.20 10.20
N CYS A 218 7.64 10.08 9.64
CA CYS A 218 9.03 9.84 9.32
C CYS A 218 9.22 10.02 7.82
N ASP A 219 9.94 11.05 7.41
CA ASP A 219 10.27 11.23 6.01
C ASP A 219 11.18 10.08 5.55
N LEU A 220 10.81 9.44 4.45
CA LEU A 220 11.70 8.54 3.72
C LEU A 220 12.20 9.24 2.46
N LEU A 221 13.48 9.07 2.17
CA LEU A 221 14.12 9.56 0.96
C LEU A 221 14.62 8.39 0.14
N PRO A 222 14.67 8.50 -1.20
CA PRO A 222 15.38 7.53 -2.01
C PRO A 222 16.85 7.46 -1.54
N GLY A 223 17.30 6.25 -1.27
CA GLY A 223 18.71 6.00 -0.96
C GLY A 223 19.58 6.04 -2.20
N PRO A 224 20.91 6.08 -2.05
CA PRO A 224 21.81 5.94 -3.19
C PRO A 224 21.52 4.62 -3.90
N LYS A 225 21.47 4.63 -5.23
CA LYS A 225 21.37 3.42 -6.03
C LYS A 225 22.63 2.60 -5.74
N GLY A 226 22.52 1.64 -4.81
CA GLY A 226 23.60 0.70 -4.54
C GLY A 226 23.77 -0.23 -5.71
N GLU A 227 24.98 -0.73 -5.90
CA GLU A 227 25.25 -1.86 -6.79
C GLU A 227 24.30 -3.00 -6.39
N SER A 228 23.59 -3.53 -7.39
CA SER A 228 22.57 -4.57 -7.23
C SER A 228 23.03 -5.68 -6.28
N PRO A 229 22.39 -5.93 -5.14
CA PRO A 229 22.74 -7.10 -4.34
C PRO A 229 22.24 -8.32 -5.10
N ARG A 230 23.19 -9.16 -5.49
CA ARG A 230 23.14 -10.56 -5.92
C ARG A 230 21.75 -11.13 -6.19
N SER A 231 21.53 -11.51 -7.46
CA SER A 231 20.50 -12.46 -7.89
C SER A 231 20.31 -13.56 -6.84
N ARG A 232 19.15 -13.60 -6.21
CA ARG A 232 18.72 -14.78 -5.45
C ARG A 232 18.56 -15.91 -6.46
N GLN A 233 19.44 -16.90 -6.39
CA GLN A 233 19.34 -18.17 -7.12
C GLN A 233 18.22 -19.02 -6.54
#